data_1e0e43fae96cc878602fd8ae5e5fc276
#
_entry.id   1e0e43fae96cc878602fd8ae5e5fc276
#
_cell.length_a   1.000
_cell.length_b   1.000
_cell.length_c   1.000
_cell.angle_alpha   90.00
_cell.angle_beta   90.00
_cell.angle_gamma   90.00
#
_symmetry.space_group_name_H-M   'P 1'
#
loop_
_entity.id
_entity.type
_entity.pdbx_description
1 polymer ?
#
loop_
_entity_poly.entity_id
_entity_poly.type
_entity_poly.pdbx_seq_one_letter_code
_entity_poly.pdbx_strand_id
1 'polypeptide(L)'
;MEAGADAIFPEALTTAEMFREFARRMPDVKLLANMTEFGRTPFFTASEFEEMGYAMVIWPVSHLRVAARAMEELYAAIRRDGGTQNAVDRMQTRAELYATIDYVAYEALDATLVKTVVPEAMPQRS
;
A
#
# COMPACT_ATOMS: atom_id res chain seq x y z
N MET A 1 1.69 20.69 21.45
CA MET A 1 1.63 19.26 21.64
C MET A 1 1.40 18.84 23.08
N GLU A 2 0.63 19.63 23.80
CA GLU A 2 0.29 19.37 25.20
C GLU A 2 -0.41 18.02 25.43
N ALA A 3 -1.13 17.52 24.41
CA ALA A 3 -1.79 16.21 24.45
C ALA A 3 -0.87 15.00 24.16
N GLY A 4 0.44 15.21 23.98
CA GLY A 4 1.42 14.15 23.79
C GLY A 4 1.51 13.55 22.38
N ALA A 5 0.99 14.22 21.34
CA ALA A 5 1.16 13.75 19.98
C ALA A 5 2.60 14.01 19.48
N ASP A 6 3.16 13.06 18.70
CA ASP A 6 4.50 13.17 18.09
C ASP A 6 4.46 13.85 16.71
N ALA A 7 3.32 13.80 16.03
CA ALA A 7 3.07 14.42 14.73
C ALA A 7 1.59 14.80 14.58
N ILE A 8 1.28 15.65 13.62
CA ILE A 8 -0.10 16.07 13.33
C ILE A 8 -0.43 15.79 11.87
N PHE A 9 -1.61 15.24 11.64
CA PHE A 9 -2.24 15.06 10.34
C PHE A 9 -3.40 16.06 10.18
N PRO A 10 -3.19 17.19 9.50
CA PRO A 10 -4.26 18.14 9.22
C PRO A 10 -5.17 17.60 8.10
N GLU A 11 -6.42 17.35 8.42
CA GLU A 11 -7.41 16.83 7.47
C GLU A 11 -8.00 17.93 6.61
N ALA A 12 -8.36 17.58 5.37
CA ALA A 12 -9.19 18.38 4.46
C ALA A 12 -8.64 19.75 4.04
N LEU A 13 -7.34 19.94 4.00
CA LEU A 13 -6.72 21.12 3.38
C LEU A 13 -6.83 21.01 1.85
N THR A 14 -7.29 22.07 1.19
CA THR A 14 -7.65 22.04 -0.23
C THR A 14 -6.86 22.98 -1.12
N THR A 15 -5.98 23.81 -0.56
CA THR A 15 -5.10 24.69 -1.34
C THR A 15 -3.68 24.72 -0.78
N ALA A 16 -2.69 25.07 -1.63
CA ALA A 16 -1.31 25.22 -1.21
C ALA A 16 -1.14 26.26 -0.09
N GLU A 17 -1.95 27.34 -0.13
CA GLU A 17 -1.95 28.39 0.89
C GLU A 17 -2.40 27.85 2.25
N MET A 18 -3.42 26.99 2.28
CA MET A 18 -3.88 26.35 3.52
C MET A 18 -2.80 25.45 4.11
N PHE A 19 -2.10 24.67 3.27
CA PHE A 19 -0.97 23.83 3.73
C PHE A 19 0.14 24.69 4.33
N ARG A 20 0.59 25.75 3.62
CA ARG A 20 1.63 26.65 4.10
C ARG A 20 1.23 27.37 5.40
N GLU A 21 0.01 27.87 5.46
CA GLU A 21 -0.49 28.58 6.64
C GLU A 21 -0.60 27.64 7.86
N PHE A 22 -1.02 26.39 7.65
CA PHE A 22 -1.06 25.41 8.74
C PHE A 22 0.35 25.14 9.26
N ALA A 23 1.32 24.88 8.36
CA ALA A 23 2.72 24.64 8.76
C ALA A 23 3.33 25.85 9.47
N ARG A 24 3.06 27.08 8.97
CA ARG A 24 3.52 28.32 9.62
C ARG A 24 3.02 28.49 11.07
N ARG A 25 1.82 28.00 11.36
CA ARG A 25 1.24 28.03 12.73
C ARG A 25 1.77 26.91 13.63
N MET A 26 2.45 25.92 13.08
CA MET A 26 2.97 24.74 13.78
C MET A 26 4.47 24.52 13.49
N PRO A 27 5.35 25.52 13.79
CA PRO A 27 6.74 25.53 13.30
C PRO A 27 7.59 24.35 13.82
N ASP A 28 7.28 23.82 15.00
CA ASP A 28 8.09 22.78 15.66
C ASP A 28 7.39 21.42 15.64
N VAL A 29 6.40 21.24 14.76
CA VAL A 29 5.58 20.02 14.70
C VAL A 29 5.84 19.29 13.39
N LYS A 30 6.07 17.98 13.48
CA LYS A 30 6.11 17.13 12.28
C LYS A 30 4.70 17.02 11.70
N LEU A 31 4.55 17.44 10.45
CA LEU A 31 3.28 17.41 9.75
C LEU A 31 3.27 16.28 8.72
N LEU A 32 2.13 15.59 8.64
CA LEU A 32 1.82 14.58 7.65
C LEU A 32 0.80 15.14 6.65
N ALA A 33 1.13 15.13 5.36
CA ALA A 33 0.18 15.45 4.30
C ALA A 33 -0.49 14.18 3.76
N ASN A 34 -1.76 14.33 3.38
CA ASN A 34 -2.53 13.30 2.68
C ASN A 34 -2.74 13.73 1.22
N MET A 35 -2.12 13.01 0.28
CA MET A 35 -2.30 13.24 -1.15
C MET A 35 -3.16 12.12 -1.74
N THR A 36 -4.48 12.32 -1.69
CA THR A 36 -5.46 11.37 -2.24
C THR A 36 -5.91 11.84 -3.62
N GLU A 37 -5.78 10.97 -4.62
CA GLU A 37 -6.32 11.21 -5.96
C GLU A 37 -7.85 11.27 -5.93
N PHE A 38 -8.43 12.03 -6.85
CA PHE A 38 -9.88 12.24 -6.99
C PHE A 38 -10.53 12.94 -5.78
N GLY A 39 -9.72 13.53 -4.89
CA GLY A 39 -10.18 14.37 -3.79
C GLY A 39 -10.36 15.84 -4.20
N ARG A 40 -10.42 16.72 -3.19
CA ARG A 40 -10.51 18.18 -3.40
C ARG A 40 -9.14 18.85 -3.47
N THR A 41 -8.12 18.21 -2.92
CA THR A 41 -6.75 18.74 -2.90
C THR A 41 -6.14 18.63 -4.29
N PRO A 42 -5.54 19.69 -4.83
CA PRO A 42 -4.75 19.61 -6.05
C PRO A 42 -3.60 18.62 -5.89
N PHE A 43 -3.09 18.08 -7.00
CA PHE A 43 -1.94 17.22 -6.95
C PHE A 43 -0.69 18.00 -6.55
N PHE A 44 -0.02 17.52 -5.50
CA PHE A 44 1.30 17.98 -5.07
C PHE A 44 2.26 16.81 -4.98
N THR A 45 3.51 17.06 -5.33
CA THR A 45 4.62 16.13 -5.17
C THR A 45 5.14 16.13 -3.73
N ALA A 46 5.96 15.13 -3.38
CA ALA A 46 6.62 15.10 -2.08
C ALA A 46 7.47 16.36 -1.84
N SER A 47 8.22 16.82 -2.86
CA SER A 47 9.05 18.01 -2.76
C SER A 47 8.23 19.28 -2.53
N GLU A 48 7.07 19.40 -3.18
CA GLU A 48 6.16 20.55 -2.93
C GLU A 48 5.60 20.52 -1.50
N PHE A 49 5.29 19.36 -0.96
CA PHE A 49 4.89 19.26 0.46
C PHE A 49 6.05 19.60 1.41
N GLU A 50 7.27 19.15 1.11
CA GLU A 50 8.46 19.53 1.88
C GLU A 50 8.66 21.06 1.89
N GLU A 51 8.57 21.72 0.72
CA GLU A 51 8.63 23.20 0.60
C GLU A 51 7.50 23.90 1.36
N MET A 52 6.35 23.28 1.53
CA MET A 52 5.24 23.77 2.35
C MET A 52 5.43 23.52 3.86
N GLY A 53 6.50 22.80 4.27
CA GLY A 53 6.83 22.52 5.67
C GLY A 53 6.32 21.20 6.21
N TYR A 54 5.99 20.24 5.37
CA TYR A 54 5.55 18.89 5.76
C TYR A 54 6.74 17.93 5.80
N ALA A 55 6.81 17.13 6.86
CA ALA A 55 7.86 16.13 7.05
C ALA A 55 7.52 14.76 6.44
N MET A 56 6.25 14.52 6.18
CA MET A 56 5.73 13.24 5.68
C MET A 56 4.58 13.48 4.71
N VAL A 57 4.44 12.56 3.75
CA VAL A 57 3.26 12.51 2.86
C VAL A 57 2.84 11.07 2.65
N ILE A 58 1.54 10.82 2.60
CA ILE A 58 0.95 9.53 2.23
C ILE A 58 0.09 9.67 0.99
N TRP A 59 0.12 8.63 0.16
CA TRP A 59 -0.80 8.41 -0.96
C TRP A 59 -1.68 7.20 -0.64
N PRO A 60 -2.72 7.39 0.19
CA PRO A 60 -3.59 6.28 0.57
C PRO A 60 -4.39 5.80 -0.65
N VAL A 61 -4.63 4.50 -0.71
CA VAL A 61 -5.47 3.88 -1.76
C VAL A 61 -4.89 3.90 -3.19
N SER A 62 -3.84 4.67 -3.48
CA SER A 62 -3.25 4.78 -4.83
C SER A 62 -2.86 3.43 -5.40
N HIS A 63 -2.11 2.65 -4.62
CA HIS A 63 -1.69 1.29 -5.00
C HIS A 63 -2.88 0.33 -5.17
N LEU A 64 -3.91 0.45 -4.33
CA LEU A 64 -5.13 -0.36 -4.46
C LEU A 64 -5.89 -0.03 -5.74
N ARG A 65 -6.00 1.26 -6.10
CA ARG A 65 -6.65 1.69 -7.35
C ARG A 65 -5.92 1.16 -8.58
N VAL A 66 -4.58 1.23 -8.57
CA VAL A 66 -3.76 0.70 -9.68
C VAL A 66 -3.89 -0.82 -9.76
N ALA A 67 -3.79 -1.52 -8.64
CA ALA A 67 -3.93 -2.97 -8.59
C ALA A 67 -5.34 -3.44 -9.02
N ALA A 68 -6.39 -2.77 -8.55
CA ALA A 68 -7.77 -3.07 -8.94
C ALA A 68 -7.98 -2.93 -10.46
N ARG A 69 -7.47 -1.84 -11.05
CA ARG A 69 -7.55 -1.63 -12.49
C ARG A 69 -6.81 -2.72 -13.27
N ALA A 70 -5.61 -3.08 -12.85
CA ALA A 70 -4.83 -4.15 -13.49
C ALA A 70 -5.54 -5.51 -13.41
N MET A 71 -6.19 -5.82 -12.27
CA MET A 71 -6.99 -7.03 -12.11
C MET A 71 -8.23 -7.03 -13.00
N GLU A 72 -8.97 -5.92 -13.09
CA GLU A 72 -10.12 -5.77 -13.99
C GLU A 72 -9.72 -6.02 -15.45
N GLU A 73 -8.62 -5.42 -15.89
CA GLU A 73 -8.09 -5.58 -17.25
C GLU A 73 -7.68 -7.02 -17.55
N LEU A 74 -7.05 -7.70 -16.58
CA LEU A 74 -6.67 -9.11 -16.73
C LEU A 74 -7.91 -10.01 -16.83
N TYR A 75 -8.91 -9.83 -15.99
CA TYR A 75 -10.15 -10.62 -16.04
C TYR A 75 -10.91 -10.38 -17.34
N ALA A 76 -10.95 -9.14 -17.81
CA ALA A 76 -11.56 -8.83 -19.12
C ALA A 76 -10.80 -9.52 -20.26
N ALA A 77 -9.46 -9.55 -20.21
CA ALA A 77 -8.64 -10.25 -21.20
C ALA A 77 -8.88 -11.77 -21.18
N ILE A 78 -8.89 -12.38 -20.01
CA ILE A 78 -9.17 -13.82 -19.86
C ILE A 78 -10.56 -14.17 -20.43
N ARG A 79 -11.57 -13.35 -20.12
CA ARG A 79 -12.93 -13.57 -20.64
C ARG A 79 -13.03 -13.45 -22.14
N ARG A 80 -12.29 -12.52 -22.75
CA ARG A 80 -12.27 -12.27 -24.20
C ARG A 80 -11.46 -13.32 -24.95
N ASP A 81 -10.26 -13.64 -24.45
CA ASP A 81 -9.22 -14.38 -25.16
C ASP A 81 -9.14 -15.87 -24.75
N GLY A 82 -9.83 -16.26 -23.66
CA GLY A 82 -9.78 -17.61 -23.10
C GLY A 82 -8.45 -17.97 -22.43
N GLY A 83 -7.60 -16.99 -22.14
CA GLY A 83 -6.28 -17.21 -21.55
C GLY A 83 -5.55 -15.92 -21.20
N THR A 84 -4.30 -16.06 -20.76
CA THR A 84 -3.49 -14.95 -20.22
C THR A 84 -2.31 -14.56 -21.11
N GLN A 85 -2.14 -15.20 -22.28
CA GLN A 85 -0.97 -15.05 -23.14
C GLN A 85 -0.69 -13.57 -23.50
N ASN A 86 -1.74 -12.79 -23.75
CA ASN A 86 -1.65 -11.38 -24.12
C ASN A 86 -1.39 -10.45 -22.92
N ALA A 87 -1.23 -11.00 -21.72
CA ALA A 87 -0.96 -10.25 -20.51
C ALA A 87 0.42 -10.57 -19.90
N VAL A 88 1.14 -11.56 -20.40
CA VAL A 88 2.40 -12.05 -19.82
C VAL A 88 3.44 -10.95 -19.67
N ASP A 89 3.57 -10.05 -20.63
CA ASP A 89 4.54 -8.95 -20.62
C ASP A 89 4.29 -7.92 -19.49
N ARG A 90 3.10 -7.94 -18.89
CA ARG A 90 2.70 -7.09 -17.77
C ARG A 90 2.75 -7.81 -16.43
N MET A 91 3.16 -9.07 -16.40
CA MET A 91 3.25 -9.88 -15.19
C MET A 91 4.68 -9.88 -14.65
N GLN A 92 4.79 -9.90 -13.35
CA GLN A 92 6.05 -10.31 -12.72
C GLN A 92 6.33 -11.78 -13.05
N THR A 93 7.57 -12.10 -13.35
CA THR A 93 8.02 -13.48 -13.38
C THR A 93 7.91 -14.12 -12.00
N ARG A 94 7.97 -15.45 -11.92
CA ARG A 94 7.97 -16.14 -10.63
C ARG A 94 9.13 -15.68 -9.72
N ALA A 95 10.30 -15.45 -10.28
CA ALA A 95 11.47 -15.01 -9.51
C ALA A 95 11.26 -13.59 -8.95
N GLU A 96 10.73 -12.66 -9.73
CA GLU A 96 10.43 -11.30 -9.31
C GLU A 96 9.35 -11.27 -8.22
N LEU A 97 8.27 -12.04 -8.39
CA LEU A 97 7.23 -12.14 -7.38
C LEU A 97 7.77 -12.72 -6.06
N TYR A 98 8.56 -13.79 -6.13
CA TYR A 98 9.15 -14.42 -4.95
C TYR A 98 10.11 -13.48 -4.22
N ALA A 99 10.88 -12.67 -4.95
CA ALA A 99 11.71 -11.64 -4.35
C ALA A 99 10.88 -10.54 -3.69
N THR A 100 9.76 -10.12 -4.35
CA THR A 100 8.89 -9.07 -3.82
C THR A 100 8.23 -9.45 -2.50
N ILE A 101 7.80 -10.71 -2.33
CA ILE A 101 7.11 -11.20 -1.13
C ILE A 101 8.05 -11.88 -0.12
N ASP A 102 9.36 -11.86 -0.38
CA ASP A 102 10.38 -12.54 0.44
C ASP A 102 10.07 -14.03 0.70
N TYR A 103 9.61 -14.74 -0.36
CA TYR A 103 9.13 -16.10 -0.28
C TYR A 103 10.14 -17.07 0.37
N VAL A 104 11.42 -16.94 0.02
CA VAL A 104 12.48 -17.83 0.52
C VAL A 104 12.66 -17.70 2.04
N ALA A 105 12.54 -16.49 2.59
CA ALA A 105 12.63 -16.29 4.04
C ALA A 105 11.43 -16.92 4.77
N TYR A 106 10.22 -16.82 4.19
CA TYR A 106 9.03 -17.48 4.76
C TYR A 106 9.11 -19.00 4.69
N GLU A 107 9.62 -19.59 3.61
CA GLU A 107 9.87 -21.03 3.49
C GLU A 107 10.89 -21.50 4.55
N ALA A 108 11.98 -20.74 4.72
CA ALA A 108 12.98 -21.04 5.74
C ALA A 108 12.40 -20.96 7.16
N LEU A 109 11.56 -19.95 7.44
CA LEU A 109 10.86 -19.83 8.71
C LEU A 109 9.91 -21.01 8.94
N ASP A 110 9.06 -21.36 7.95
CA ASP A 110 8.13 -22.49 8.05
C ASP A 110 8.84 -23.81 8.35
N ALA A 111 10.04 -24.01 7.78
CA ALA A 111 10.85 -25.20 8.04
C ALA A 111 11.32 -25.31 9.50
N THR A 112 11.34 -24.21 10.25
CA THR A 112 11.72 -24.19 11.68
C THR A 112 10.54 -24.39 12.63
N LEU A 113 9.30 -24.28 12.13
CA LEU A 113 8.11 -24.39 12.96
C LEU A 113 7.74 -25.85 13.21
N VAL A 114 7.31 -26.15 14.44
CA VAL A 114 6.79 -27.47 14.79
C VAL A 114 5.45 -27.68 14.11
N LYS A 115 5.40 -28.59 13.14
CA LYS A 115 4.15 -28.93 12.45
C LYS A 115 3.24 -29.75 13.35
N THR A 116 1.97 -29.38 13.42
CA THR A 116 0.97 -30.17 14.15
C THR A 116 0.83 -31.53 13.48
N VAL A 117 1.12 -32.60 14.22
CA VAL A 117 0.82 -33.96 13.76
C VAL A 117 -0.68 -34.20 13.87
N VAL A 118 -1.36 -34.36 12.75
CA VAL A 118 -2.76 -34.78 12.75
C VAL A 118 -2.79 -36.23 13.22
N PRO A 119 -3.49 -36.58 14.32
CA PRO A 119 -3.59 -37.98 14.73
C PRO A 119 -4.19 -38.82 13.60
N GLU A 120 -3.61 -40.00 13.35
CA GLU A 120 -4.24 -40.96 12.43
C GLU A 120 -5.70 -41.20 12.85
N ALA A 121 -6.59 -41.17 11.89
CA ALA A 121 -7.99 -41.43 12.15
C ALA A 121 -8.12 -42.80 12.85
N MET A 122 -8.77 -42.82 14.02
CA MET A 122 -9.02 -44.09 14.71
C MET A 122 -9.67 -45.07 13.75
N PRO A 123 -9.26 -46.34 13.69
CA PRO A 123 -9.92 -47.34 12.87
C PRO A 123 -11.40 -47.42 13.28
N GLN A 124 -12.28 -47.30 12.29
CA GLN A 124 -13.71 -47.47 12.53
C GLN A 124 -13.93 -48.85 13.14
N ARG A 125 -14.55 -48.88 14.33
CA ARG A 125 -14.96 -50.14 14.96
C ARG A 125 -16.04 -50.79 14.06
N SER A 126 -15.71 -51.97 13.55
CA SER A 126 -16.63 -52.90 12.87
C SER A 126 -17.72 -53.39 13.82
#